data_5ae8a8094c2a6f36c4d240e6193c3608
#
_entry.id   5ae8a8094c2a6f36c4d240e6193c3608
#
_cell.length_a   1.000
_cell.length_b   1.000
_cell.length_c   1.000
_cell.angle_alpha   90.00
_cell.angle_beta   90.00
_cell.angle_gamma   90.00
#
_symmetry.space_group_name_H-M   'P 1'
#
loop_
_entity.id
_entity.type
_entity.pdbx_description
1 polymer ?
#
loop_
_entity_poly.entity_id
_entity_poly.type
_entity_poly.pdbx_seq_one_letter_code
_entity_poly.pdbx_strand_id
1 'polypeptide(L)'
;FEENWGDSAYGLLLKEIADGYIFNNKFIKNTSGIYMEGTSRMKVEKNDFVSNGWGMKIQASCMDNEVVNNNYLKNTFDISTNGSLVLNTFNSNYWDKYEGYDLDKNGLGDVPYHPLSLFAVLTEKNTSTMLLYRSFMITLLDKSEKVLPSITPDNFVDKTPLMKSLPL
;
A
#
# COMPACT_ATOMS: atom_id res chain seq x y z
N PHE A 1 16.29 -1.99 5.22
CA PHE A 1 16.11 -3.05 4.20
C PHE A 1 16.14 -2.40 2.84
N GLU A 2 17.17 -2.67 2.03
CA GLU A 2 17.32 -2.00 0.74
C GLU A 2 17.84 -2.91 -0.36
N GLU A 3 17.47 -2.57 -1.59
CA GLU A 3 17.96 -3.14 -2.84
C GLU A 3 17.78 -4.66 -2.98
N ASN A 4 16.72 -5.22 -2.39
CA ASN A 4 16.36 -6.63 -2.55
C ASN A 4 15.50 -6.80 -3.81
N TRP A 5 16.08 -7.32 -4.88
CA TRP A 5 15.45 -7.52 -6.18
C TRP A 5 15.35 -9.00 -6.57
N GLY A 6 14.27 -9.37 -7.22
CA GLY A 6 14.00 -10.72 -7.71
C GLY A 6 12.53 -11.10 -7.58
N ASP A 7 12.12 -12.21 -8.16
CA ASP A 7 10.72 -12.64 -8.21
C ASP A 7 10.10 -12.87 -6.82
N SER A 8 10.92 -13.28 -5.85
CA SER A 8 10.53 -13.51 -4.46
C SER A 8 11.41 -12.72 -3.48
N ALA A 9 11.81 -11.52 -3.87
CA ALA A 9 12.66 -10.67 -3.05
C ALA A 9 11.81 -9.70 -2.23
N TYR A 10 12.00 -9.74 -0.93
CA TYR A 10 11.30 -8.93 0.05
C TYR A 10 12.31 -8.20 0.95
N GLY A 11 12.02 -6.97 1.33
CA GLY A 11 12.72 -6.33 2.44
C GLY A 11 12.45 -7.10 3.73
N LEU A 12 11.18 -7.43 3.99
CA LEU A 12 10.75 -8.24 5.12
C LEU A 12 9.65 -9.22 4.68
N LEU A 13 9.83 -10.49 4.99
CA LEU A 13 8.84 -11.54 4.79
C LEU A 13 8.27 -11.97 6.15
N LEU A 14 6.95 -11.86 6.29
CA LEU A 14 6.19 -12.30 7.47
C LEU A 14 5.23 -13.40 7.05
N LYS A 15 5.40 -14.57 7.62
CA LYS A 15 4.56 -15.73 7.34
C LYS A 15 4.10 -16.39 8.62
N GLU A 16 2.78 -16.54 8.78
CA GLU A 16 2.16 -17.21 9.93
C GLU A 16 2.63 -16.64 11.29
N ILE A 17 2.72 -15.31 11.38
CA ILE A 17 3.16 -14.59 12.58
C ILE A 17 2.01 -13.75 13.12
N ALA A 18 1.92 -13.65 14.44
CA ALA A 18 0.94 -12.82 15.13
C ALA A 18 1.60 -11.96 16.23
N ASP A 19 0.89 -10.91 16.64
CA ASP A 19 1.22 -10.08 17.80
C ASP A 19 2.60 -9.39 17.69
N GLY A 20 2.95 -8.92 16.47
CA GLY A 20 4.26 -8.30 16.19
C GLY A 20 4.18 -6.80 15.97
N TYR A 21 5.34 -6.14 16.04
CA TYR A 21 5.47 -4.71 15.83
C TYR A 21 6.64 -4.39 14.88
N ILE A 22 6.35 -3.64 13.84
CA ILE A 22 7.32 -3.17 12.85
C ILE A 22 7.33 -1.66 12.91
N PHE A 23 8.39 -1.11 13.45
CA PHE A 23 8.47 0.30 13.79
C PHE A 23 9.78 0.96 13.37
N ASN A 24 9.70 2.14 12.78
CA ASN A 24 10.82 2.99 12.44
C ASN A 24 11.88 2.30 11.55
N ASN A 25 11.40 1.63 10.50
CA ASN A 25 12.26 1.01 9.50
C ASN A 25 12.17 1.75 8.16
N LYS A 26 13.18 1.57 7.33
CA LYS A 26 13.20 2.04 5.95
C LYS A 26 13.28 0.86 4.99
N PHE A 27 12.31 0.80 4.08
CA PHE A 27 12.24 -0.20 2.99
C PHE A 27 12.46 0.55 1.69
N ILE A 28 13.66 0.40 1.10
CA ILE A 28 14.09 1.23 -0.02
C ILE A 28 14.46 0.35 -1.21
N LYS A 29 13.88 0.63 -2.39
CA LYS A 29 14.23 -0.05 -3.65
C LYS A 29 14.19 -1.58 -3.55
N ASN A 30 13.17 -2.16 -2.94
CA ASN A 30 12.95 -3.59 -2.93
C ASN A 30 11.91 -3.99 -3.99
N THR A 31 11.89 -5.23 -4.42
CA THR A 31 10.75 -5.74 -5.20
C THR A 31 9.48 -5.59 -4.39
N SER A 32 9.48 -6.02 -3.12
CA SER A 32 8.42 -5.70 -2.16
C SER A 32 9.06 -5.24 -0.85
N GLY A 33 8.58 -4.13 -0.28
CA GLY A 33 9.06 -3.66 1.02
C GLY A 33 8.75 -4.69 2.11
N ILE A 34 7.45 -4.95 2.32
CA ILE A 34 6.97 -6.00 3.24
C ILE A 34 6.04 -6.95 2.48
N TYR A 35 6.17 -8.25 2.73
CA TYR A 35 5.22 -9.27 2.32
C TYR A 35 4.62 -9.94 3.56
N MET A 36 3.29 -10.02 3.64
CA MET A 36 2.54 -10.57 4.76
C MET A 36 1.61 -11.69 4.29
N GLU A 37 1.73 -12.87 4.89
CA GLU A 37 0.89 -14.04 4.63
C GLU A 37 0.52 -14.71 5.96
N GLY A 38 -0.77 -14.93 6.21
CA GLY A 38 -1.25 -15.55 7.45
C GLY A 38 -0.88 -14.76 8.72
N THR A 39 -0.69 -13.45 8.61
CA THR A 39 -0.32 -12.61 9.75
C THR A 39 -1.56 -12.01 10.42
N SER A 40 -1.51 -11.89 11.74
CA SER A 40 -2.60 -11.26 12.50
C SER A 40 -2.10 -10.40 13.65
N ARG A 41 -2.85 -9.37 14.00
CA ARG A 41 -2.57 -8.44 15.11
C ARG A 41 -1.14 -7.86 15.07
N MET A 42 -0.66 -7.64 13.84
CA MET A 42 0.60 -6.93 13.61
C MET A 42 0.34 -5.43 13.61
N LYS A 43 1.25 -4.66 14.17
CA LYS A 43 1.25 -3.21 14.02
C LYS A 43 2.45 -2.76 13.18
N VAL A 44 2.17 -2.11 12.05
CA VAL A 44 3.17 -1.53 11.15
C VAL A 44 3.06 -0.01 11.25
N GLU A 45 4.00 0.61 11.91
CA GLU A 45 3.91 2.02 12.27
C GLU A 45 5.23 2.78 12.05
N LYS A 46 5.14 4.01 11.55
CA LYS A 46 6.28 4.93 11.36
C LYS A 46 7.42 4.31 10.54
N ASN A 47 7.07 3.67 9.42
CA ASN A 47 8.05 3.16 8.48
C ASN A 47 8.03 3.98 7.19
N ASP A 48 9.18 4.07 6.52
CA ASP A 48 9.33 4.63 5.18
C ASP A 48 9.33 3.51 4.13
N PHE A 49 8.42 3.57 3.16
CA PHE A 49 8.41 2.73 1.97
C PHE A 49 8.76 3.58 0.76
N VAL A 50 10.00 3.46 0.25
CA VAL A 50 10.54 4.38 -0.76
C VAL A 50 10.99 3.63 -2.01
N SER A 51 10.42 3.99 -3.15
CA SER A 51 10.84 3.50 -4.48
C SER A 51 10.84 1.96 -4.60
N ASN A 52 9.94 1.27 -3.90
CA ASN A 52 9.76 -0.17 -4.04
C ASN A 52 8.87 -0.50 -5.25
N GLY A 53 8.95 -1.72 -5.76
CA GLY A 53 7.97 -2.23 -6.72
C GLY A 53 6.59 -2.27 -6.06
N TRP A 54 6.50 -2.90 -4.90
CA TRP A 54 5.33 -2.85 -4.00
C TRP A 54 5.78 -2.35 -2.63
N GLY A 55 5.10 -1.36 -2.09
CA GLY A 55 5.33 -0.93 -0.70
C GLY A 55 5.03 -2.07 0.24
N MET A 56 3.80 -2.59 0.23
CA MET A 56 3.40 -3.78 0.98
C MET A 56 2.53 -4.70 0.13
N LYS A 57 2.77 -6.01 0.26
CA LYS A 57 1.88 -7.08 -0.21
C LYS A 57 1.23 -7.73 1.00
N ILE A 58 -0.09 -7.63 1.10
CA ILE A 58 -0.88 -8.16 2.20
C ILE A 58 -1.84 -9.20 1.65
N GLN A 59 -1.56 -10.47 1.91
CA GLN A 59 -2.39 -11.56 1.40
C GLN A 59 -3.75 -11.60 2.10
N ALA A 60 -4.77 -12.18 1.44
CA ALA A 60 -6.14 -12.26 1.97
C ALA A 60 -6.27 -13.06 3.28
N SER A 61 -5.26 -13.85 3.62
CA SER A 61 -5.16 -14.57 4.89
C SER A 61 -4.75 -13.70 6.09
N CYS A 62 -4.42 -12.42 5.86
CA CYS A 62 -4.01 -11.49 6.91
C CYS A 62 -5.24 -10.80 7.52
N MET A 63 -5.32 -10.74 8.87
CA MET A 63 -6.45 -10.14 9.58
C MET A 63 -6.00 -9.36 10.81
N ASP A 64 -6.80 -8.37 11.19
CA ASP A 64 -6.61 -7.57 12.40
C ASP A 64 -5.24 -6.88 12.50
N ASN A 65 -4.59 -6.62 11.34
CA ASN A 65 -3.34 -5.87 11.31
C ASN A 65 -3.64 -4.36 11.20
N GLU A 66 -2.78 -3.57 11.81
CA GLU A 66 -2.86 -2.11 11.84
C GLU A 66 -1.69 -1.50 11.07
N VAL A 67 -1.97 -0.72 10.04
CA VAL A 67 -0.97 -0.02 9.22
C VAL A 67 -1.20 1.47 9.36
N VAL A 68 -0.39 2.13 10.18
CA VAL A 68 -0.65 3.51 10.61
C VAL A 68 0.62 4.37 10.61
N ASN A 69 0.47 5.65 10.28
CA ASN A 69 1.56 6.61 10.36
C ASN A 69 2.81 6.23 9.55
N ASN A 70 2.65 5.57 8.40
CA ASN A 70 3.77 5.24 7.52
C ASN A 70 3.84 6.20 6.34
N ASN A 71 5.00 6.36 5.74
CA ASN A 71 5.21 7.09 4.51
C ASN A 71 5.33 6.13 3.31
N TYR A 72 4.53 6.38 2.27
CA TYR A 72 4.62 5.70 0.97
C TYR A 72 5.05 6.69 -0.10
N LEU A 73 6.28 6.51 -0.61
CA LEU A 73 6.97 7.45 -1.47
C LEU A 73 7.52 6.77 -2.73
N LYS A 74 7.04 7.18 -3.89
CA LYS A 74 7.54 6.75 -5.21
C LYS A 74 7.51 5.22 -5.44
N ASN A 75 6.66 4.49 -4.73
CA ASN A 75 6.46 3.07 -5.01
C ASN A 75 5.69 2.90 -6.32
N THR A 76 5.95 1.83 -7.06
CA THR A 76 5.12 1.51 -8.23
C THR A 76 3.68 1.24 -7.77
N PHE A 77 3.53 0.37 -6.79
CA PHE A 77 2.28 0.12 -6.09
C PHE A 77 2.50 0.29 -4.58
N ASP A 78 1.59 0.98 -3.92
CA ASP A 78 1.72 1.18 -2.47
C ASP A 78 1.25 -0.08 -1.73
N ILE A 79 0.08 -0.59 -2.07
CA ILE A 79 -0.49 -1.82 -1.49
C ILE A 79 -0.87 -2.79 -2.60
N SER A 80 -0.73 -4.09 -2.33
CA SER A 80 -1.23 -5.19 -3.16
C SER A 80 -1.83 -6.30 -2.30
N THR A 81 -2.81 -7.01 -2.86
CA THR A 81 -3.45 -8.17 -2.23
C THR A 81 -3.88 -9.18 -3.28
N ASN A 82 -3.97 -10.45 -2.90
CA ASN A 82 -4.48 -11.54 -3.75
C ASN A 82 -5.97 -11.85 -3.53
N GLY A 83 -6.66 -11.09 -2.68
CA GLY A 83 -8.06 -11.33 -2.38
C GLY A 83 -8.90 -10.07 -2.21
N SER A 84 -10.20 -10.24 -2.07
CA SER A 84 -11.16 -9.14 -1.94
C SER A 84 -11.54 -8.83 -0.48
N LEU A 85 -11.31 -9.75 0.44
CA LEU A 85 -11.61 -9.55 1.85
C LEU A 85 -10.42 -8.92 2.55
N VAL A 86 -10.66 -7.80 3.23
CA VAL A 86 -9.64 -7.09 3.99
C VAL A 86 -10.14 -6.85 5.40
N LEU A 87 -9.49 -7.51 6.33
CA LEU A 87 -9.75 -7.39 7.76
C LEU A 87 -8.62 -6.62 8.45
N ASN A 88 -8.00 -5.68 7.71
CA ASN A 88 -6.87 -4.89 8.19
C ASN A 88 -7.24 -3.41 8.20
N THR A 89 -6.67 -2.63 9.09
CA THR A 89 -6.94 -1.22 9.25
C THR A 89 -5.79 -0.37 8.71
N PHE A 90 -6.13 0.62 7.88
CA PHE A 90 -5.21 1.65 7.41
C PHE A 90 -5.67 3.00 7.96
N ASN A 91 -4.77 3.75 8.55
CA ASN A 91 -5.13 5.05 9.09
C ASN A 91 -3.92 5.99 9.18
N SER A 92 -4.11 7.25 8.85
CA SER A 92 -3.11 8.31 9.02
C SER A 92 -1.76 7.98 8.36
N ASN A 93 -1.76 7.31 7.19
CA ASN A 93 -0.55 7.13 6.41
C ASN A 93 -0.38 8.27 5.41
N TYR A 94 0.86 8.59 5.07
CA TYR A 94 1.18 9.49 3.99
C TYR A 94 1.35 8.72 2.68
N TRP A 95 0.64 9.17 1.65
CA TRP A 95 0.65 8.59 0.31
C TRP A 95 1.03 9.69 -0.69
N ASP A 96 2.14 9.57 -1.36
CA ASP A 96 2.59 10.60 -2.31
C ASP A 96 1.68 10.76 -3.54
N LYS A 97 0.80 9.76 -3.78
CA LYS A 97 -0.21 9.77 -4.83
C LYS A 97 -1.57 10.35 -4.38
N TYR A 98 -1.69 10.71 -3.11
CA TYR A 98 -2.91 11.31 -2.58
C TYR A 98 -3.09 12.74 -3.09
N GLU A 99 -4.24 13.03 -3.69
CA GLU A 99 -4.59 14.32 -4.27
C GLU A 99 -5.82 14.95 -3.59
N GLY A 100 -6.15 14.54 -2.37
CA GLY A 100 -7.25 15.11 -1.61
C GLY A 100 -6.91 16.46 -1.01
N TYR A 101 -7.83 16.98 -0.22
CA TYR A 101 -7.73 18.28 0.43
C TYR A 101 -7.96 18.18 1.94
N ASP A 102 -7.57 19.22 2.65
CA ASP A 102 -7.70 19.40 4.10
C ASP A 102 -8.33 20.79 4.33
N LEU A 103 -9.63 20.83 4.52
CA LEU A 103 -10.40 22.09 4.65
C LEU A 103 -10.26 22.73 6.03
N ASP A 104 -10.20 21.91 7.07
CA ASP A 104 -10.10 22.36 8.44
C ASP A 104 -8.63 22.60 8.90
N LYS A 105 -7.67 22.28 8.03
CA LYS A 105 -6.22 22.49 8.23
C LYS A 105 -5.66 21.76 9.45
N ASN A 106 -6.20 20.57 9.73
CA ASN A 106 -5.73 19.74 10.82
C ASN A 106 -4.55 18.82 10.42
N GLY A 107 -4.14 18.83 9.14
CA GLY A 107 -3.05 18.02 8.60
C GLY A 107 -3.50 16.64 8.09
N LEU A 108 -4.78 16.33 8.20
CA LEU A 108 -5.40 15.11 7.69
C LEU A 108 -6.26 15.44 6.47
N GLY A 109 -6.29 14.55 5.50
CA GLY A 109 -7.15 14.72 4.34
C GLY A 109 -8.61 14.39 4.65
N ASP A 110 -9.51 15.24 4.20
CA ASP A 110 -10.96 15.08 4.37
C ASP A 110 -11.56 14.05 3.40
N VAL A 111 -10.80 13.65 2.38
CA VAL A 111 -11.21 12.65 1.41
C VAL A 111 -10.47 11.35 1.68
N PRO A 112 -11.16 10.22 1.90
CA PRO A 112 -10.51 8.93 2.06
C PRO A 112 -9.65 8.56 0.85
N TYR A 113 -8.55 7.86 1.09
CA TYR A 113 -7.65 7.37 0.05
C TYR A 113 -7.72 5.85 -0.08
N HIS A 114 -7.76 5.37 -1.32
CA HIS A 114 -7.73 3.95 -1.65
C HIS A 114 -6.35 3.59 -2.21
N PRO A 115 -5.45 3.02 -1.41
CA PRO A 115 -4.07 2.73 -1.84
C PRO A 115 -3.95 1.51 -2.75
N LEU A 116 -5.02 0.71 -2.89
CA LEU A 116 -5.07 -0.44 -3.79
C LEU A 116 -5.61 -0.01 -5.15
N SER A 117 -4.79 -0.05 -6.20
CA SER A 117 -5.25 0.20 -7.56
C SER A 117 -5.75 -1.08 -8.24
N LEU A 118 -6.70 -0.95 -9.15
CA LEU A 118 -7.20 -2.07 -9.96
C LEU A 118 -6.06 -2.72 -10.78
N PHE A 119 -5.12 -1.91 -11.27
CA PHE A 119 -3.96 -2.43 -11.98
C PHE A 119 -3.05 -3.28 -11.08
N ALA A 120 -2.87 -2.91 -9.81
CA ALA A 120 -2.15 -3.72 -8.83
C ALA A 120 -2.82 -5.11 -8.66
N VAL A 121 -4.16 -5.15 -8.56
CA VAL A 121 -4.93 -6.40 -8.47
C VAL A 121 -4.78 -7.26 -9.72
N LEU A 122 -4.83 -6.65 -10.90
CA LEU A 122 -4.63 -7.37 -12.17
C LEU A 122 -3.23 -7.95 -12.30
N THR A 123 -2.22 -7.19 -11.86
CA THR A 123 -0.82 -7.62 -11.89
C THR A 123 -0.53 -8.76 -10.93
N GLU A 124 -1.18 -8.77 -9.77
CA GLU A 124 -1.06 -9.88 -8.80
C GLU A 124 -1.64 -11.18 -9.36
N LYS A 125 -2.72 -11.10 -10.13
CA LYS A 125 -3.32 -12.27 -10.81
C LYS A 125 -2.51 -12.75 -12.02
N ASN A 126 -1.87 -11.83 -12.72
CA ASN A 126 -1.08 -12.15 -13.92
C ASN A 126 0.09 -11.17 -14.04
N THR A 127 1.28 -11.61 -13.66
CA THR A 127 2.50 -10.80 -13.67
C THR A 127 2.84 -10.25 -15.08
N SER A 128 2.39 -10.91 -16.16
CA SER A 128 2.60 -10.42 -17.53
C SER A 128 1.91 -9.07 -17.80
N THR A 129 0.89 -8.70 -17.01
CA THR A 129 0.26 -7.37 -17.11
C THR A 129 1.23 -6.22 -16.80
N MET A 130 2.34 -6.48 -16.09
CA MET A 130 3.40 -5.48 -15.88
C MET A 130 4.00 -4.94 -17.17
N LEU A 131 3.95 -5.69 -18.26
CA LEU A 131 4.39 -5.19 -19.59
C LEU A 131 3.57 -4.00 -20.08
N LEU A 132 2.34 -3.84 -19.58
CA LEU A 132 1.45 -2.72 -19.88
C LEU A 132 1.68 -1.51 -18.97
N TYR A 133 2.52 -1.62 -17.95
CA TYR A 133 2.84 -0.52 -17.05
C TYR A 133 3.29 0.72 -17.83
N ARG A 134 2.75 1.89 -17.48
CA ARG A 134 2.93 3.15 -18.21
C ARG A 134 2.32 3.20 -19.62
N SER A 135 1.52 2.21 -20.03
CA SER A 135 0.77 2.32 -21.29
C SER A 135 -0.37 3.33 -21.13
N PHE A 136 -0.84 3.85 -22.28
CA PHE A 136 -2.01 4.74 -22.30
C PHE A 136 -3.25 4.08 -21.67
N MET A 137 -3.41 2.76 -21.85
CA MET A 137 -4.53 1.99 -21.30
C MET A 137 -4.52 2.06 -19.75
N ILE A 138 -3.37 1.87 -19.12
CA ILE A 138 -3.24 1.92 -17.65
C ILE A 138 -3.46 3.34 -17.13
N THR A 139 -2.94 4.35 -17.82
CA THR A 139 -3.21 5.76 -17.47
C THR A 139 -4.71 6.08 -17.53
N LEU A 140 -5.42 5.51 -18.49
CA LEU A 140 -6.87 5.67 -18.61
C LEU A 140 -7.60 4.93 -17.47
N LEU A 141 -7.15 3.73 -17.13
CA LEU A 141 -7.67 2.94 -16.01
C LEU A 141 -7.55 3.71 -14.69
N ASP A 142 -6.35 4.19 -14.37
CA ASP A 142 -6.09 4.97 -13.15
C ASP A 142 -6.97 6.22 -13.05
N LYS A 143 -7.18 6.92 -14.19
CA LYS A 143 -8.10 8.06 -14.23
C LYS A 143 -9.56 7.65 -14.04
N SER A 144 -9.94 6.50 -14.57
CA SER A 144 -11.31 5.97 -14.40
C SER A 144 -11.60 5.58 -12.97
N GLU A 145 -10.61 5.01 -12.26
CA GLU A 145 -10.72 4.71 -10.82
C GLU A 145 -10.96 5.96 -9.98
N LYS A 146 -10.27 7.06 -10.28
CA LYS A 146 -10.46 8.35 -9.58
C LYS A 146 -11.87 8.92 -9.78
N VAL A 147 -12.51 8.64 -10.92
CA VAL A 147 -13.87 9.12 -11.25
C VAL A 147 -14.96 8.18 -10.75
N LEU A 148 -14.67 6.88 -10.73
CA LEU A 148 -15.60 5.82 -10.34
C LEU A 148 -14.98 4.93 -9.23
N PRO A 149 -14.92 5.41 -7.99
CA PRO A 149 -14.30 4.67 -6.88
C PRO A 149 -14.91 3.29 -6.63
N SER A 150 -16.15 3.07 -7.07
CA SER A 150 -16.85 1.78 -6.94
C SER A 150 -16.24 0.62 -7.74
N ILE A 151 -15.25 0.90 -8.59
CA ILE A 151 -14.53 -0.14 -9.36
C ILE A 151 -13.42 -0.77 -8.51
N THR A 152 -12.88 -0.04 -7.53
CA THR A 152 -11.88 -0.55 -6.59
C THR A 152 -12.55 -1.23 -5.40
N PRO A 153 -11.95 -2.30 -4.84
CA PRO A 153 -12.47 -2.90 -3.61
C PRO A 153 -12.51 -1.86 -2.48
N ASP A 154 -13.69 -1.58 -1.94
CA ASP A 154 -13.91 -0.60 -0.87
C ASP A 154 -13.19 -0.90 0.45
N ASN A 155 -12.53 -2.04 0.53
CA ASN A 155 -12.02 -2.60 1.78
C ASN A 155 -10.62 -2.10 2.17
N PHE A 156 -9.84 -1.54 1.21
CA PHE A 156 -8.54 -0.91 1.48
C PHE A 156 -8.71 0.60 1.46
N VAL A 157 -9.03 1.18 2.59
CA VAL A 157 -9.24 2.61 2.70
C VAL A 157 -8.47 3.19 3.89
N ASP A 158 -7.71 4.24 3.64
CA ASP A 158 -7.21 5.14 4.68
C ASP A 158 -8.20 6.31 4.78
N LYS A 159 -8.90 6.39 5.89
CA LYS A 159 -9.99 7.38 6.08
C LYS A 159 -9.46 8.78 6.38
N THR A 160 -8.26 8.87 6.89
CA THR A 160 -7.64 10.13 7.32
C THR A 160 -6.18 10.18 6.86
N PRO A 161 -5.93 10.16 5.54
CA PRO A 161 -4.56 10.19 5.02
C PRO A 161 -3.85 11.48 5.44
N LEU A 162 -2.55 11.40 5.67
CA LEU A 162 -1.74 12.55 6.03
C LEU A 162 -1.50 13.45 4.81
N MET A 163 -1.61 14.76 4.99
CA MET A 163 -1.30 15.76 3.95
C MET A 163 0.19 15.99 3.76
N LYS A 164 1.02 15.59 4.72
CA LYS A 164 2.49 15.72 4.66
C LYS A 164 3.15 14.47 5.20
N SER A 165 4.30 14.12 4.62
CA SER A 165 5.12 13.02 5.12
C SER A 165 5.59 13.28 6.55
N LEU A 166 5.66 12.21 7.31
CA LEU A 166 6.24 12.23 8.66
C LEU A 166 7.78 12.34 8.55
N PRO A 167 8.42 13.08 9.45
CA PRO A 167 9.89 13.09 9.58
C PRO A 167 10.33 11.78 10.28
N LEU A 168 10.68 10.75 9.50
CA LEU A 168 11.11 9.44 10.00
C LEU A 168 12.59 9.15 9.75
#